data_74baed0e81834cd79ff9977e8436a325
#
_entry.id   74baed0e81834cd79ff9977e8436a325
#
_cell.length_a   1.000
_cell.length_b   1.000
_cell.length_c   1.000
_cell.angle_alpha   90.00
_cell.angle_beta   90.00
_cell.angle_gamma   90.00
#
_symmetry.space_group_name_H-M   'P 1'
#
loop_
_entity.id
_entity.type
_entity.pdbx_description
1 polymer ?
#
loop_
_entity_poly.entity_id
_entity_poly.type
_entity_poly.pdbx_seq_one_letter_code
_entity_poly.pdbx_strand_id
1 'polypeptide(L)'
;MALLDALIVFAVVWIGLSVAWLVRERRRALAAARWEPRTRALEGGGHIVELVCRGEPAQEVRRIPGDLDWDALGSELAEGMSEAEARAATLNGARAVAAPRSAPRRRPR
;
A
#
# COMPACT_ATOMS: atom_id res chain seq x y z
N MET A 1 23.50 20.76 38.65
CA MET A 1 22.41 21.41 37.93
C MET A 1 22.67 21.45 36.42
N ALA A 2 23.84 21.95 36.02
CA ALA A 2 24.15 21.98 34.59
C ALA A 2 24.12 20.60 33.94
N LEU A 3 24.50 19.58 34.65
CA LEU A 3 24.49 18.24 34.12
C LEU A 3 23.06 17.73 33.88
N LEU A 4 22.17 18.04 34.79
CA LEU A 4 20.78 17.65 34.67
C LEU A 4 20.12 18.38 33.49
N ASP A 5 20.40 19.66 33.34
CA ASP A 5 19.90 20.45 32.22
C ASP A 5 20.40 19.90 30.88
N ALA A 6 21.67 19.52 30.83
CA ALA A 6 22.24 18.94 29.64
C ALA A 6 21.57 17.61 29.30
N LEU A 7 21.26 16.81 30.29
CA LEU A 7 20.55 15.53 30.06
C LEU A 7 19.15 15.75 29.55
N ILE A 8 18.45 16.74 30.09
CA ILE A 8 17.11 17.06 29.64
C ILE A 8 17.13 17.53 28.18
N VAL A 9 18.04 18.42 27.84
CA VAL A 9 18.17 18.91 26.46
C VAL A 9 18.51 17.76 25.53
N PHE A 10 19.43 16.90 25.92
CA PHE A 10 19.81 15.75 25.12
C PHE A 10 18.61 14.85 24.88
N ALA A 11 17.83 14.57 25.93
CA ALA A 11 16.65 13.71 25.82
C ALA A 11 15.61 14.32 24.88
N VAL A 12 15.36 15.62 24.99
CA VAL A 12 14.39 16.30 24.14
C VAL A 12 14.83 16.25 22.67
N VAL A 13 16.09 16.52 22.42
CA VAL A 13 16.63 16.48 21.05
C VAL A 13 16.55 15.06 20.50
N TRP A 14 16.90 14.08 21.31
CA TRP A 14 16.85 12.67 20.88
C TRP A 14 15.44 12.25 20.52
N ILE A 15 14.46 12.59 21.36
CA ILE A 15 13.06 12.28 21.11
C ILE A 15 12.58 12.96 19.82
N GLY A 16 12.91 14.24 19.66
CA GLY A 16 12.53 14.98 18.48
C GLY A 16 13.07 14.37 17.19
N LEU A 17 14.35 14.00 17.22
CA LEU A 17 14.98 13.35 16.07
C LEU A 17 14.36 11.99 15.77
N SER A 18 14.04 11.23 16.81
CA SER A 18 13.42 9.92 16.65
C SER A 18 12.04 10.03 16.04
N VAL A 19 11.24 10.99 16.50
CA VAL A 19 9.91 11.21 15.95
C VAL A 19 10.00 11.65 14.49
N ALA A 20 10.91 12.58 14.19
CA ALA A 20 11.10 13.04 12.82
C ALA A 20 11.50 11.90 11.90
N TRP A 21 12.39 11.03 12.36
CA TRP A 21 12.81 9.87 11.58
C TRP A 21 11.65 8.92 11.31
N LEU A 22 10.84 8.63 12.34
CA LEU A 22 9.68 7.76 12.21
C LEU A 22 8.66 8.32 11.23
N VAL A 23 8.40 9.61 11.31
CA VAL A 23 7.46 10.25 10.38
C VAL A 23 7.98 10.16 8.96
N ARG A 24 9.27 10.40 8.77
CA ARG A 24 9.89 10.31 7.44
C ARG A 24 9.80 8.89 6.89
N GLU A 25 10.10 7.89 7.71
CA GLU A 25 10.03 6.50 7.30
C GLU A 25 8.61 6.10 6.92
N ARG A 26 7.65 6.56 7.70
CA ARG A 26 6.25 6.27 7.42
C ARG A 26 5.81 6.90 6.10
N ARG A 27 6.22 8.13 5.85
CA ARG A 27 5.90 8.81 4.59
C ARG A 27 6.52 8.10 3.40
N ARG A 28 7.76 7.61 3.55
CA ARG A 28 8.41 6.84 2.50
C ARG A 28 7.66 5.55 2.22
N ALA A 29 7.27 4.85 3.27
CA ALA A 29 6.54 3.60 3.13
C ALA A 29 5.23 3.82 2.40
N LEU A 30 4.49 4.87 2.75
CA LEU A 30 3.23 5.19 2.09
C LEU A 30 3.45 5.61 0.63
N ALA A 31 4.49 6.39 0.37
CA ALA A 31 4.79 6.84 -0.99
C ALA A 31 5.21 5.67 -1.88
N ALA A 32 5.91 4.69 -1.29
CA ALA A 32 6.35 3.52 -2.02
C ALA A 32 5.29 2.44 -2.12
N ALA A 33 4.19 2.58 -1.39
CA ALA A 33 3.13 1.58 -1.40
C ALA A 33 2.51 1.46 -2.78
N ARG A 34 2.21 0.25 -3.18
CA ARG A 34 1.63 -0.04 -4.48
C ARG A 34 0.39 -0.89 -4.29
N TRP A 35 -0.50 -0.79 -5.25
CA TRP A 35 -1.68 -1.64 -5.28
C TRP A 35 -1.25 -3.06 -5.63
N GLU A 36 -1.75 -4.02 -4.87
CA GLU A 36 -1.45 -5.42 -5.09
C GLU A 36 -2.74 -6.22 -5.06
N PRO A 37 -2.87 -7.21 -5.93
CA PRO A 37 -4.05 -8.08 -5.89
C PRO A 37 -3.94 -9.03 -4.70
N ARG A 38 -5.08 -9.31 -4.11
CA ARG A 38 -5.17 -10.24 -2.99
C ARG A 38 -6.50 -10.99 -3.07
N THR A 39 -6.47 -12.25 -2.68
CA THR A 39 -7.71 -13.02 -2.54
C THR A 39 -8.02 -13.20 -1.07
N ARG A 40 -9.28 -13.21 -0.75
CA ARG A 40 -9.73 -13.38 0.62
C ARG A 40 -10.93 -14.31 0.63
N ALA A 41 -10.90 -15.32 1.49
CA ALA A 41 -12.03 -16.21 1.68
C ALA A 41 -13.09 -15.50 2.52
N LEU A 42 -14.34 -15.71 2.14
CA LEU A 42 -15.46 -15.13 2.85
C LEU A 42 -16.02 -16.10 3.86
N GLU A 43 -16.52 -15.58 4.97
CA GLU A 43 -17.32 -16.38 5.87
C GLU A 43 -18.58 -16.79 5.13
N GLY A 44 -18.99 -18.00 5.27
CA GLY A 44 -20.17 -18.48 4.57
C GLY A 44 -19.90 -18.96 3.16
N GLY A 45 -18.65 -18.94 2.72
CA GLY A 45 -18.25 -19.47 1.43
C GLY A 45 -18.01 -18.38 0.40
N GLY A 46 -17.21 -18.72 -0.60
CA GLY A 46 -16.85 -17.77 -1.64
C GLY A 46 -15.55 -17.06 -1.37
N HIS A 47 -15.14 -16.29 -2.35
CA HIS A 47 -13.88 -15.55 -2.30
C HIS A 47 -14.07 -14.19 -2.88
N ILE A 48 -13.23 -13.25 -2.47
CA ILE A 48 -13.16 -11.93 -3.08
C ILE A 48 -11.74 -11.72 -3.58
N VAL A 49 -11.63 -11.28 -4.83
CA VAL A 49 -10.37 -10.77 -5.35
C VAL A 49 -10.42 -9.26 -5.19
N GLU A 50 -9.45 -8.72 -4.51
CA GLU A 50 -9.45 -7.28 -4.21
C GLU A 50 -8.06 -6.71 -4.40
N LEU A 51 -7.99 -5.40 -4.49
CA LEU A 51 -6.74 -4.67 -4.55
C LEU A 51 -6.51 -3.99 -3.22
N VAL A 52 -5.32 -4.12 -2.70
CA VAL A 52 -4.95 -3.49 -1.44
C VAL A 52 -3.74 -2.59 -1.65
N CYS A 53 -3.75 -1.48 -0.97
CA CYS A 53 -2.64 -0.55 -0.98
C CYS A 53 -2.56 0.04 0.42
N ARG A 54 -1.36 0.15 0.94
CA ARG A 54 -1.15 0.66 2.28
C ARG A 54 -1.70 2.08 2.38
N GLY A 55 -2.52 2.31 3.38
CA GLY A 55 -3.11 3.62 3.60
C GLY A 55 -4.37 3.90 2.81
N GLU A 56 -4.84 2.94 2.01
CA GLU A 56 -6.03 3.09 1.19
C GLU A 56 -7.03 1.99 1.51
N PRO A 57 -8.32 2.25 1.34
CA PRO A 57 -9.30 1.18 1.49
C PRO A 57 -9.18 0.16 0.37
N ALA A 58 -9.42 -1.09 0.69
CA ALA A 58 -9.36 -2.16 -0.30
C ALA A 58 -10.46 -1.97 -1.35
N GLN A 59 -10.15 -2.29 -2.59
CA GLN A 59 -11.10 -2.21 -3.70
C GLN A 59 -11.45 -3.61 -4.16
N GLU A 60 -12.73 -3.93 -4.16
CA GLU A 60 -13.17 -5.23 -4.63
C GLU A 60 -13.11 -5.26 -6.16
N VAL A 61 -12.47 -6.28 -6.70
CA VAL A 61 -12.36 -6.46 -8.15
C VAL A 61 -13.38 -7.46 -8.64
N ARG A 62 -13.47 -8.59 -7.95
CA ARG A 62 -14.40 -9.66 -8.36
C ARG A 62 -14.82 -10.45 -7.12
N ARG A 63 -16.09 -10.80 -7.10
CA ARG A 63 -16.63 -11.65 -6.03
C ARG A 63 -16.96 -13.00 -6.64
N ILE A 64 -16.47 -14.06 -6.04
CA ILE A 64 -16.62 -15.41 -6.53
C ILE A 64 -17.56 -16.19 -5.61
N PRO A 65 -18.64 -16.77 -6.16
CA PRO A 65 -19.57 -17.53 -5.31
C PRO A 65 -18.90 -18.74 -4.69
N GLY A 66 -19.46 -19.19 -3.56
CA GLY A 66 -18.91 -20.32 -2.85
C GLY A 66 -19.42 -21.67 -3.28
N ASP A 67 -20.31 -21.70 -4.28
CA ASP A 67 -20.94 -22.93 -4.72
C ASP A 67 -20.35 -23.49 -6.01
N LEU A 68 -19.19 -22.97 -6.42
CA LEU A 68 -18.53 -23.44 -7.64
C LEU A 68 -17.74 -24.72 -7.38
N ASP A 69 -17.64 -25.57 -8.41
CA ASP A 69 -16.77 -26.73 -8.30
C ASP A 69 -15.30 -26.30 -8.41
N TRP A 70 -14.40 -27.25 -8.21
CA TRP A 70 -12.97 -26.97 -8.18
C TRP A 70 -12.46 -26.31 -9.46
N ASP A 71 -12.90 -26.83 -10.62
CA ASP A 71 -12.41 -26.31 -11.90
C ASP A 71 -12.94 -24.90 -12.17
N ALA A 72 -14.22 -24.69 -11.91
CA ALA A 72 -14.83 -23.38 -12.07
C ALA A 72 -14.22 -22.37 -11.11
N LEU A 73 -13.97 -22.79 -9.87
CA LEU A 73 -13.34 -21.93 -8.87
C LEU A 73 -11.95 -21.51 -9.33
N GLY A 74 -11.15 -22.46 -9.82
CA GLY A 74 -9.81 -22.16 -10.33
C GLY A 74 -9.84 -21.18 -11.47
N SER A 75 -10.77 -21.36 -12.42
CA SER A 75 -10.91 -20.46 -13.55
C SER A 75 -11.30 -19.05 -13.11
N GLU A 76 -12.26 -18.93 -12.19
CA GLU A 76 -12.72 -17.66 -11.69
C GLU A 76 -11.62 -16.93 -10.92
N LEU A 77 -10.86 -17.66 -10.11
CA LEU A 77 -9.75 -17.06 -9.39
C LEU A 77 -8.68 -16.57 -10.35
N ALA A 78 -8.35 -17.36 -11.37
CA ALA A 78 -7.33 -16.96 -12.35
C ALA A 78 -7.77 -15.72 -13.11
N GLU A 79 -9.02 -15.67 -13.56
CA GLU A 79 -9.55 -14.50 -14.25
C GLU A 79 -9.58 -13.28 -13.34
N GLY A 80 -10.02 -13.46 -12.10
CA GLY A 80 -10.07 -12.39 -11.13
C GLY A 80 -8.70 -11.82 -10.82
N MET A 81 -7.72 -12.70 -10.66
CA MET A 81 -6.35 -12.26 -10.40
C MET A 81 -5.76 -11.52 -11.60
N SER A 82 -6.03 -12.02 -12.81
CA SER A 82 -5.56 -11.35 -14.03
C SER A 82 -6.17 -9.95 -14.15
N GLU A 83 -7.45 -9.85 -13.90
CA GLU A 83 -8.15 -8.57 -13.92
C GLU A 83 -7.59 -7.63 -12.85
N ALA A 84 -7.35 -8.17 -11.65
CA ALA A 84 -6.80 -7.38 -10.54
C ALA A 84 -5.39 -6.90 -10.85
N GLU A 85 -4.56 -7.75 -11.46
CA GLU A 85 -3.21 -7.36 -11.84
C GLU A 85 -3.21 -6.24 -12.87
N ALA A 86 -4.10 -6.34 -13.86
CA ALA A 86 -4.22 -5.28 -14.87
C ALA A 86 -4.68 -3.97 -14.24
N ARG A 87 -5.65 -4.05 -13.33
CA ARG A 87 -6.15 -2.87 -12.63
C ARG A 87 -5.09 -2.27 -11.71
N ALA A 88 -4.34 -3.13 -11.03
CA ALA A 88 -3.25 -2.68 -10.17
C ALA A 88 -2.19 -1.96 -10.99
N ALA A 89 -1.83 -2.48 -12.15
CA ALA A 89 -0.86 -1.83 -13.02
C ALA A 89 -1.32 -0.42 -13.42
N THR A 90 -2.61 -0.29 -13.76
CA THR A 90 -3.18 1.01 -14.11
C THR A 90 -3.13 1.98 -12.94
N LEU A 91 -3.55 1.52 -11.76
CA LEU A 91 -3.56 2.36 -10.57
C LEU A 91 -2.15 2.75 -10.13
N ASN A 92 -1.22 1.81 -10.21
CA ASN A 92 0.16 2.10 -9.86
C ASN A 92 0.78 3.09 -10.83
N GLY A 93 0.45 2.98 -12.12
CA GLY A 93 0.89 3.94 -13.11
C GLY A 93 0.35 5.33 -12.84
N ALA A 94 -0.94 5.44 -12.54
CA ALA A 94 -1.55 6.72 -12.22
C ALA A 94 -0.96 7.31 -10.96
N ARG A 95 -0.70 6.46 -9.95
CA ARG A 95 -0.12 6.91 -8.70
C ARG A 95 1.30 7.45 -8.91
N ALA A 96 2.07 6.79 -9.76
CA ALA A 96 3.42 7.24 -10.07
C ALA A 96 3.42 8.59 -10.78
N VAL A 97 2.47 8.80 -11.69
CA VAL A 97 2.34 10.07 -12.39
C VAL A 97 1.89 11.18 -11.44
N ALA A 98 0.97 10.86 -10.53
CA ALA A 98 0.42 11.84 -9.61
C ALA A 98 1.34 12.15 -8.44
N ALA A 99 2.34 11.30 -8.18
CA ALA A 99 3.24 11.50 -7.05
C ALA A 99 4.01 12.80 -7.19
N PRO A 100 4.21 13.54 -6.10
CA PRO A 100 5.00 14.76 -6.18
C PRO A 100 6.43 14.42 -6.59
N ARG A 101 6.95 15.19 -7.47
CA ARG A 101 8.30 14.97 -7.92
C ARG A 101 9.24 15.90 -7.24
N SER A 102 10.17 15.34 -6.59
CA SER A 102 11.18 16.14 -5.97
C SER A 102 12.17 16.63 -6.99
N ALA A 103 12.29 15.97 -8.12
CA ALA A 103 13.21 16.38 -9.15
C ALA A 103 12.44 16.55 -10.42
N PRO A 104 12.22 17.73 -10.78
CA PRO A 104 11.59 17.95 -12.05
C PRO A 104 12.55 17.65 -13.11
N ARG A 105 12.46 17.04 -13.78
CA ARG A 105 13.35 16.72 -14.66
C ARG A 105 13.21 17.24 -15.82
N ARG A 106 13.40 17.72 -16.12
CA ARG A 106 13.29 18.24 -16.99
C ARG A 106 13.81 18.24 -17.94
N ARG A 107 13.68 18.19 -18.59
CA ARG A 107 14.00 18.16 -19.50
C ARG A 107 14.31 18.90 -20.34
N PRO A 108 14.84 19.09 -20.51
CA PRO A 108 15.01 20.05 -21.36
C PRO A 108 15.00 19.78 -22.70
N ARG A 109 15.01 19.91 -23.25
CA ARG A 109 15.07 19.75 -24.34
C ARG A 109 15.53 20.04 -25.01
#